data_a66cfd83c1ad5178389cad292ba12ae3
#
_entry.id   a66cfd83c1ad5178389cad292ba12ae3
#
_cell.length_a   1.000
_cell.length_b   1.000
_cell.length_c   1.000
_cell.angle_alpha   90.00
_cell.angle_beta   90.00
_cell.angle_gamma   90.00
#
_symmetry.space_group_name_H-M   'P 1'
#
loop_
_entity.id
_entity.type
_entity.pdbx_description
1 polymer ?
#
loop_
_entity_poly.entity_id
_entity_poly.type
_entity_poly.pdbx_seq_one_letter_code
_entity_poly.pdbx_strand_id
1 'polypeptide(L)'
;MQTIFTVQTSGQGLYEFTPEVAQWLKGQGDGLLTLFVRHTSASLLIQENADPDVQGDLLAYFARLVPPADDPAMRYLRHTMEGPDDMPAHIKAAMMPVSLNIPVTAGRMALGTWQGIYLFEHRTALHRRQIAAHFA
;
A
#
# COMPACT_ATOMS: atom_id res chain seq x y z
N MET A 1 -13.82 14.45 9.06
CA MET A 1 -12.63 15.12 8.49
C MET A 1 -12.08 14.26 7.39
N GLN A 2 -11.71 14.85 6.26
CA GLN A 2 -11.23 14.10 5.10
C GLN A 2 -10.03 14.79 4.47
N THR A 3 -9.14 13.99 3.87
CA THR A 3 -8.02 14.49 3.08
C THR A 3 -7.58 13.44 2.05
N ILE A 4 -6.64 13.80 1.22
CA ILE A 4 -5.95 12.89 0.30
C ILE A 4 -4.46 12.94 0.61
N PHE A 5 -3.87 11.80 0.92
CA PHE A 5 -2.42 11.66 1.00
C PHE A 5 -1.88 11.29 -0.38
N THR A 6 -0.79 11.89 -0.76
CA THR A 6 -0.09 11.57 -2.02
C THR A 6 1.26 10.96 -1.70
N VAL A 7 1.51 9.78 -2.27
CA VAL A 7 2.77 9.07 -2.13
C VAL A 7 3.42 8.96 -3.50
N GLN A 8 4.61 9.53 -3.64
CA GLN A 8 5.43 9.38 -4.84
C GLN A 8 6.18 8.06 -4.75
N THR A 9 6.08 7.23 -5.79
CA THR A 9 6.75 5.94 -5.83
C THR A 9 7.78 5.91 -6.97
N SER A 10 8.83 5.12 -6.79
CA SER A 10 9.91 4.96 -7.75
C SER A 10 10.15 3.49 -8.09
N GLY A 11 9.08 2.71 -8.17
CA GLY A 11 9.14 1.28 -8.45
C GLY A 11 8.49 0.47 -7.35
N GLN A 12 8.54 -0.85 -7.50
CA GLN A 12 7.94 -1.79 -6.55
C GLN A 12 8.56 -1.65 -5.16
N GLY A 13 7.73 -1.67 -4.14
CA GLY A 13 8.18 -1.57 -2.77
C GLY A 13 7.10 -1.11 -1.81
N LEU A 14 7.46 -1.10 -0.54
CA LEU A 14 6.63 -0.60 0.55
C LEU A 14 7.08 0.82 0.90
N TYR A 15 6.14 1.76 0.83
CA TYR A 15 6.37 3.18 1.08
C TYR A 15 5.60 3.58 2.33
N GLU A 16 6.30 3.80 3.43
CA GLU A 16 5.66 4.16 4.71
C GLU A 16 5.16 5.60 4.66
N PHE A 17 3.92 5.82 5.14
CA PHE A 17 3.36 7.15 5.30
C PHE A 17 2.68 7.35 6.67
N THR A 18 3.08 6.56 7.65
CA THR A 18 2.61 6.68 9.04
C THR A 18 2.78 8.09 9.62
N PRO A 19 3.96 8.75 9.44
CA PRO A 19 4.16 10.09 10.01
C PRO A 19 3.19 11.13 9.49
N GLU A 20 2.86 11.09 8.19
CA GLU A 20 1.95 12.03 7.55
C GLU A 20 0.53 11.88 8.10
N VAL A 21 0.10 10.63 8.29
CA VAL A 21 -1.23 10.34 8.88
C VAL A 21 -1.27 10.77 10.34
N ALA A 22 -0.23 10.47 11.11
CA ALA A 22 -0.15 10.85 12.51
C ALA A 22 -0.19 12.38 12.68
N GLN A 23 0.48 13.11 11.81
CA GLN A 23 0.47 14.58 11.82
C GLN A 23 -0.93 15.13 11.53
N TRP A 24 -1.64 14.53 10.58
CA TRP A 24 -3.01 14.94 10.22
C TRP A 24 -4.01 14.71 11.35
N LEU A 25 -3.82 13.65 12.13
CA LEU A 25 -4.69 13.29 13.25
C LEU A 25 -4.36 14.07 14.53
N LYS A 26 -3.27 14.81 14.56
CA LYS A 26 -2.83 15.51 15.76
C LYS A 26 -3.90 16.50 16.25
N GLY A 27 -4.24 16.41 17.52
CA GLY A 27 -5.26 17.26 18.14
C GLY A 27 -6.70 16.77 17.99
N GLN A 28 -6.91 15.65 17.30
CA GLN A 28 -8.23 15.02 17.21
C GLN A 28 -8.53 14.19 18.45
N GLY A 29 -9.80 13.83 18.62
CA GLY A 29 -10.25 12.96 19.71
C GLY A 29 -10.22 11.48 19.34
N ASP A 30 -11.15 10.72 19.91
CA ASP A 30 -11.36 9.30 19.61
C ASP A 30 -12.17 9.15 18.33
N GLY A 31 -11.91 8.08 17.59
CA GLY A 31 -12.67 7.80 16.38
C GLY A 31 -12.08 6.65 15.57
N LEU A 32 -12.53 6.58 14.33
CA LEU A 32 -12.06 5.57 13.37
C LEU A 32 -11.47 6.28 12.16
N LEU A 33 -10.24 5.89 11.84
CA LEU A 33 -9.57 6.30 10.60
C LEU A 33 -9.84 5.25 9.53
N THR A 34 -10.31 5.69 8.38
CA THR A 34 -10.41 4.86 7.18
C THR A 34 -9.46 5.41 6.12
N LEU A 35 -8.64 4.53 5.57
CA LEU A 35 -7.75 4.82 4.44
C LEU A 35 -8.18 3.99 3.25
N PHE A 36 -8.18 4.57 2.06
CA PHE A 36 -8.60 3.90 0.83
C PHE A 36 -7.68 4.28 -0.33
N VAL A 37 -7.04 3.27 -0.94
CA VAL A 37 -6.18 3.51 -2.10
C VAL A 37 -7.04 3.65 -3.35
N ARG A 38 -6.79 4.72 -4.12
CA ARG A 38 -7.62 5.08 -5.29
C ARG A 38 -7.02 4.54 -6.59
N HIS A 39 -6.45 3.35 -6.55
CA HIS A 39 -5.74 2.72 -7.68
C HIS A 39 -5.98 1.22 -7.70
N THR A 40 -5.76 0.61 -8.88
CA THR A 40 -5.93 -0.82 -9.09
C THR A 40 -4.61 -1.58 -9.22
N SER A 41 -3.48 -0.91 -9.00
CA SER A 41 -2.14 -1.50 -9.11
C SER A 41 -1.23 -1.15 -7.93
N ALA A 42 -1.83 -0.80 -6.81
CA ALA A 42 -1.18 -0.57 -5.53
C ALA A 42 -2.12 -1.00 -4.40
N SER A 43 -1.56 -1.26 -3.23
CA SER A 43 -2.32 -1.77 -2.07
C SER A 43 -1.92 -1.01 -0.81
N LEU A 44 -2.68 -1.22 0.27
CA LEU A 44 -2.37 -0.69 1.60
C LEU A 44 -2.04 -1.84 2.53
N LEU A 45 -0.99 -1.70 3.32
CA LEU A 45 -0.63 -2.68 4.34
C LEU A 45 -0.34 -1.97 5.66
N ILE A 46 -0.66 -2.68 6.76
CA ILE A 46 -0.04 -2.42 8.06
C ILE A 46 0.98 -3.54 8.25
N GLN A 47 2.25 -3.17 8.42
CA GLN A 47 3.32 -4.14 8.47
C GLN A 47 4.45 -3.65 9.37
N GLU A 48 5.36 -4.55 9.72
CA GLU A 48 6.50 -4.23 10.56
C GLU A 48 7.41 -3.19 9.92
N ASN A 49 7.83 -2.20 10.72
CA ASN A 49 8.63 -1.07 10.28
C ASN A 49 10.04 -1.00 10.88
N ALA A 50 10.46 -2.01 11.65
CA ALA A 50 11.76 -2.01 12.33
C ALA A 50 12.84 -2.72 11.53
N ASP A 51 12.55 -3.92 11.01
CA ASP A 51 13.51 -4.74 10.28
C ASP A 51 13.27 -4.61 8.76
N PRO A 52 14.19 -3.98 8.00
CA PRO A 52 14.04 -3.84 6.57
C PRO A 52 14.00 -5.18 5.80
N ASP A 53 14.49 -6.25 6.41
CA ASP A 53 14.42 -7.58 5.79
C ASP A 53 12.98 -8.08 5.65
N VAL A 54 12.07 -7.67 6.52
CA VAL A 54 10.64 -8.02 6.38
C VAL A 54 10.09 -7.46 5.08
N GLN A 55 10.38 -6.21 4.76
CA GLN A 55 9.94 -5.58 3.50
C GLN A 55 10.59 -6.26 2.29
N GLY A 56 11.89 -6.54 2.36
CA GLY A 56 12.60 -7.23 1.29
C GLY A 56 12.06 -8.64 1.03
N ASP A 57 11.76 -9.38 2.08
CA ASP A 57 11.22 -10.73 1.98
C ASP A 57 9.79 -10.72 1.42
N LEU A 58 8.96 -9.77 1.84
CA LEU A 58 7.61 -9.61 1.27
C LEU A 58 7.68 -9.32 -0.23
N LEU A 59 8.56 -8.41 -0.62
CA LEU A 59 8.75 -8.05 -2.03
C LEU A 59 9.18 -9.27 -2.85
N ALA A 60 10.17 -10.02 -2.36
CA ALA A 60 10.67 -11.22 -3.00
C ALA A 60 9.60 -12.32 -3.09
N TYR A 61 8.84 -12.52 -2.01
CA TYR A 61 7.79 -13.52 -1.99
C TYR A 61 6.72 -13.23 -3.04
N PHE A 62 6.23 -12.00 -3.11
CA PHE A 62 5.18 -11.63 -4.06
C PHE A 62 5.69 -11.60 -5.50
N ALA A 63 6.97 -11.28 -5.73
CA ALA A 63 7.56 -11.39 -7.05
C ALA A 63 7.59 -12.85 -7.55
N ARG A 64 7.78 -13.80 -6.66
CA ARG A 64 7.76 -15.23 -6.99
C ARG A 64 6.33 -15.77 -7.12
N LEU A 65 5.43 -15.33 -6.26
CA LEU A 65 4.02 -15.77 -6.28
C LEU A 65 3.29 -15.28 -7.54
N VAL A 66 3.57 -14.04 -7.95
CA VAL A 66 2.97 -13.40 -9.13
C VAL A 66 4.09 -12.87 -10.01
N PRO A 67 4.65 -13.73 -10.89
CA PRO A 67 5.74 -13.33 -11.79
C PRO A 67 5.28 -12.31 -12.84
N PRO A 68 6.22 -11.65 -13.53
CA PRO A 68 5.90 -10.79 -14.67
C PRO A 68 5.12 -11.53 -15.75
N ALA A 69 4.34 -10.80 -16.54
CA ALA A 69 3.48 -11.38 -17.57
C ALA A 69 4.25 -12.08 -18.71
N ASP A 70 5.54 -11.76 -18.88
CA ASP A 70 6.42 -12.42 -19.86
C ASP A 70 7.05 -13.71 -19.33
N ASP A 71 6.81 -14.07 -18.07
CA ASP A 71 7.20 -15.37 -17.53
C ASP A 71 6.37 -16.47 -18.20
N PRO A 72 6.98 -17.64 -18.56
CA PRO A 72 6.24 -18.74 -19.20
C PRO A 72 5.00 -19.20 -18.45
N ALA A 73 5.00 -19.12 -17.11
CA ALA A 73 3.85 -19.50 -16.28
C ALA A 73 2.67 -18.54 -16.41
N MET A 74 2.88 -17.34 -16.95
CA MET A 74 1.91 -16.26 -17.03
C MET A 74 1.38 -16.01 -18.44
N ARG A 75 1.66 -16.89 -19.40
CA ARG A 75 1.28 -16.70 -20.82
C ARG A 75 -0.22 -16.69 -21.07
N TYR A 76 -1.03 -17.18 -20.16
CA TYR A 76 -2.49 -17.15 -20.28
C TYR A 76 -3.08 -15.74 -20.08
N LEU A 77 -2.30 -14.79 -19.57
CA LEU A 77 -2.76 -13.42 -19.35
C LEU A 77 -2.96 -12.70 -20.69
N ARG A 78 -4.03 -11.89 -20.78
CA ARG A 78 -4.37 -11.14 -22.00
C ARG A 78 -4.11 -9.65 -21.88
N HIS A 79 -4.18 -9.09 -20.68
CA HIS A 79 -3.95 -7.67 -20.43
C HIS A 79 -2.44 -7.40 -20.37
N THR A 80 -1.83 -7.19 -21.53
CA THR A 80 -0.36 -7.13 -21.67
C THR A 80 0.15 -5.86 -22.36
N MET A 81 -0.74 -4.94 -22.74
CA MET A 81 -0.38 -3.76 -23.54
C MET A 81 0.36 -2.68 -22.74
N GLU A 82 0.28 -2.70 -21.42
CA GLU A 82 0.87 -1.68 -20.55
C GLU A 82 2.16 -2.17 -19.87
N GLY A 83 2.80 -3.19 -20.42
CA GLY A 83 4.05 -3.74 -19.92
C GLY A 83 3.88 -5.03 -19.12
N PRO A 84 4.99 -5.77 -18.87
CA PRO A 84 4.94 -7.05 -18.20
C PRO A 84 4.62 -6.97 -16.71
N ASP A 85 4.71 -5.80 -16.10
CA ASP A 85 4.43 -5.58 -14.69
C ASP A 85 2.97 -5.23 -14.40
N ASP A 86 2.18 -4.84 -15.41
CA ASP A 86 0.86 -4.24 -15.16
C ASP A 86 -0.18 -5.28 -14.71
N MET A 87 -0.41 -6.34 -15.47
CA MET A 87 -1.40 -7.34 -15.04
C MET A 87 -0.99 -8.04 -13.74
N PRO A 88 0.28 -8.42 -13.52
CA PRO A 88 0.72 -8.88 -12.21
C PRO A 88 0.46 -7.89 -11.08
N ALA A 89 0.59 -6.58 -11.32
CA ALA A 89 0.27 -5.56 -10.34
C ALA A 89 -1.22 -5.57 -9.99
N HIS A 90 -2.11 -5.72 -10.97
CA HIS A 90 -3.54 -5.86 -10.73
C HIS A 90 -3.88 -7.12 -9.92
N ILE A 91 -3.18 -8.22 -10.19
CA ILE A 91 -3.38 -9.48 -9.44
C ILE A 91 -2.97 -9.28 -7.98
N LYS A 92 -1.81 -8.69 -7.74
CA LYS A 92 -1.35 -8.40 -6.38
C LYS A 92 -2.32 -7.49 -5.63
N ALA A 93 -2.80 -6.42 -6.29
CA ALA A 93 -3.78 -5.52 -5.69
C ALA A 93 -5.11 -6.22 -5.37
N ALA A 94 -5.51 -7.19 -6.20
CA ALA A 94 -6.71 -7.99 -5.94
C ALA A 94 -6.56 -8.93 -4.74
N MET A 95 -5.34 -9.30 -4.36
CA MET A 95 -5.04 -10.19 -3.23
C MET A 95 -4.83 -9.45 -1.91
N MET A 96 -4.56 -8.16 -1.96
CA MET A 96 -4.14 -7.37 -0.80
C MET A 96 -5.19 -6.30 -0.45
N PRO A 97 -5.15 -5.74 0.76
CA PRO A 97 -6.11 -4.71 1.15
C PRO A 97 -6.03 -3.46 0.28
N VAL A 98 -7.18 -2.90 -0.04
CA VAL A 98 -7.32 -1.59 -0.70
C VAL A 98 -7.78 -0.52 0.29
N SER A 99 -8.19 -0.95 1.48
CA SER A 99 -8.61 -0.05 2.56
C SER A 99 -8.13 -0.58 3.90
N LEU A 100 -7.96 0.34 4.84
CA LEU A 100 -7.58 0.02 6.21
C LEU A 100 -8.49 0.79 7.15
N ASN A 101 -8.88 0.15 8.25
CA ASN A 101 -9.56 0.80 9.36
C ASN A 101 -8.69 0.73 10.60
N ILE A 102 -8.40 1.87 11.20
CA ILE A 102 -7.51 1.98 12.34
C ILE A 102 -8.24 2.76 13.45
N PRO A 103 -8.46 2.16 14.62
CA PRO A 103 -8.99 2.90 15.77
C PRO A 103 -8.03 4.02 16.18
N VAL A 104 -8.60 5.14 16.60
CA VAL A 104 -7.84 6.31 17.06
C VAL A 104 -8.32 6.68 18.44
N THR A 105 -7.42 6.87 19.37
CA THR A 105 -7.70 7.32 20.73
C THR A 105 -6.89 8.58 21.03
N ALA A 106 -7.58 9.64 21.42
CA ALA A 106 -6.95 10.94 21.73
C ALA A 106 -6.01 11.41 20.60
N GLY A 107 -6.43 11.26 19.34
CA GLY A 107 -5.68 11.66 18.17
C GLY A 107 -4.52 10.73 17.80
N ARG A 108 -4.39 9.59 18.43
CA ARG A 108 -3.31 8.62 18.17
C ARG A 108 -3.88 7.33 17.62
N MET A 109 -3.31 6.88 16.50
CA MET A 109 -3.65 5.57 15.93
C MET A 109 -3.27 4.45 16.90
N ALA A 110 -4.17 3.47 17.05
CA ALA A 110 -3.96 2.31 17.93
C ALA A 110 -3.05 1.27 17.26
N LEU A 111 -1.90 1.72 16.74
CA LEU A 111 -0.90 0.84 16.15
C LEU A 111 -0.03 0.22 17.25
N GLY A 112 0.37 -1.03 17.04
CA GLY A 112 1.41 -1.66 17.85
C GLY A 112 2.76 -0.99 17.62
N THR A 113 3.71 -1.27 18.49
CA THR A 113 5.05 -0.65 18.51
C THR A 113 5.76 -0.76 17.15
N TRP A 114 5.59 -1.89 16.47
CA TRP A 114 6.31 -2.19 15.24
C TRP A 114 5.43 -2.06 13.98
N GLN A 115 4.20 -1.57 14.13
CA GLN A 115 3.30 -1.41 12.98
C GLN A 115 3.48 -0.05 12.32
N GLY A 116 3.63 -0.06 11.00
CA GLY A 116 3.58 1.13 10.17
C GLY A 116 2.54 0.97 9.07
N ILE A 117 2.08 2.09 8.53
CA ILE A 117 1.15 2.12 7.41
C ILE A 117 1.95 2.29 6.14
N TYR A 118 1.72 1.41 5.17
CA TYR A 118 2.47 1.38 3.92
C TYR A 118 1.55 1.42 2.70
N LEU A 119 1.97 2.15 1.70
CA LEU A 119 1.54 1.91 0.32
C LEU A 119 2.46 0.84 -0.27
N PHE A 120 1.89 -0.24 -0.78
CA PHE A 120 2.62 -1.26 -1.52
C PHE A 120 2.47 -0.99 -3.01
N GLU A 121 3.52 -0.49 -3.65
CA GLU A 121 3.56 -0.22 -5.08
C GLU A 121 3.88 -1.50 -5.84
N HIS A 122 3.03 -1.85 -6.80
CA HIS A 122 3.22 -3.08 -7.59
C HIS A 122 3.73 -2.84 -9.00
N ARG A 123 3.80 -1.57 -9.44
CA ARG A 123 4.35 -1.20 -10.75
C ARG A 123 5.84 -0.88 -10.63
N THR A 124 6.55 -0.98 -11.75
CA THR A 124 8.00 -0.75 -11.81
C THR A 124 8.39 0.69 -12.14
N ALA A 125 7.49 1.45 -12.75
CA ALA A 125 7.74 2.87 -13.12
C ALA A 125 7.40 3.82 -11.98
N LEU A 126 7.77 5.09 -12.16
CA LEU A 126 7.40 6.18 -11.26
C LEU A 126 5.88 6.38 -11.28
N HIS A 127 5.28 6.50 -10.11
CA HIS A 127 3.86 6.79 -9.98
C HIS A 127 3.60 7.81 -8.87
N ARG A 128 2.46 8.46 -8.99
CA ARG A 128 1.91 9.32 -7.95
C ARG A 128 0.63 8.68 -7.45
N ARG A 129 0.69 8.10 -6.25
CA ARG A 129 -0.44 7.36 -5.67
C ARG A 129 -1.22 8.24 -4.71
N GLN A 130 -2.53 8.13 -4.75
CA GLN A 130 -3.45 8.87 -3.89
C GLN A 130 -4.18 7.93 -2.95
N ILE A 131 -4.21 8.29 -1.68
CA ILE A 131 -4.93 7.57 -0.63
C ILE A 131 -5.95 8.53 -0.03
N ALA A 132 -7.23 8.20 -0.18
CA ALA A 132 -8.30 8.95 0.47
C ALA A 132 -8.35 8.58 1.95
N ALA A 133 -8.49 9.58 2.81
CA ALA A 133 -8.57 9.40 4.24
C ALA A 133 -9.84 10.04 4.80
N HIS A 134 -10.51 9.32 5.68
CA HIS A 134 -11.68 9.79 6.42
C HIS A 134 -11.49 9.48 7.89
N PHE A 135 -11.70 10.47 8.74
CA PHE A 135 -11.70 10.31 10.20
C PHE A 135 -13.04 10.78 10.75
N ALA A 136 -13.68 9.91 11.48
CA ALA A 136 -14.93 10.22 12.17
C ALA A 136 -15.04 9.47 13.50
#